data_e719199c5c9ecc640dbc379eec6fa748
#
_entry.id   e719199c5c9ecc640dbc379eec6fa748
#
_cell.length_a   1.000
_cell.length_b   1.000
_cell.length_c   1.000
_cell.angle_alpha   90.00
_cell.angle_beta   90.00
_cell.angle_gamma   90.00
#
_symmetry.space_group_name_H-M   'P 1'
#
loop_
_entity.id
_entity.type
_entity.pdbx_description
1 polymer ?
#
loop_
_entity_poly.entity_id
_entity_poly.type
_entity_poly.pdbx_seq_one_letter_code
_entity_poly.pdbx_strand_id
1 'polypeptide(L)'
;EYNLDAYFAAKGLLRSCVGLVSGLSEVQMSAKLLLQVFSGMRDDEAISLPHDCLREVTNDGRLHFILTGRTTKLHGGRVKQTEWITSRDGARAVRISQRVADAIYGVIGATPGPSDWRTRYFPLFISPTYLPLTGNTTKTQPHGYRPSRLIFAKFPELRARLEPLIGEKDIQELEQI
;
A
#
# COMPACT_ATOMS: atom_id res chain seq x y z
N GLU A 1 -21.08 8.38 8.14
CA GLU A 1 -20.23 9.51 8.59
C GLU A 1 -18.99 8.93 9.30
N TYR A 2 -17.80 9.26 8.83
CA TYR A 2 -16.56 8.74 9.42
C TYR A 2 -16.15 9.64 10.58
N ASN A 3 -16.04 9.08 11.79
CA ASN A 3 -15.55 9.82 12.95
C ASN A 3 -14.02 9.95 12.90
N LEU A 4 -13.53 10.85 12.05
CA LEU A 4 -12.09 11.12 11.88
C LEU A 4 -11.45 11.64 13.17
N ASP A 5 -12.21 12.37 14.00
CA ASP A 5 -11.72 12.91 15.27
C ASP A 5 -11.35 11.79 16.25
N ALA A 6 -12.23 10.78 16.37
CA ALA A 6 -11.94 9.61 17.20
C ALA A 6 -10.73 8.83 16.66
N TYR A 7 -10.60 8.70 15.33
CA TYR A 7 -9.44 8.06 14.72
C TYR A 7 -8.15 8.82 15.04
N PHE A 8 -8.11 10.14 14.83
CA PHE A 8 -6.94 10.96 15.13
C PHE A 8 -6.54 10.87 16.61
N ALA A 9 -7.52 10.94 17.52
CA ALA A 9 -7.28 10.81 18.95
C ALA A 9 -6.71 9.43 19.32
N ALA A 10 -7.32 8.36 18.82
CA ALA A 10 -6.88 6.98 19.11
C ALA A 10 -5.46 6.70 18.59
N LYS A 11 -5.02 7.40 17.54
CA LYS A 11 -3.68 7.27 16.95
C LYS A 11 -2.68 8.29 17.47
N GLY A 12 -3.08 9.18 18.37
CA GLY A 12 -2.23 10.29 18.83
C GLY A 12 -1.80 11.23 17.71
N LEU A 13 -2.57 11.29 16.62
CA LEU A 13 -2.29 12.16 15.48
C LEU A 13 -2.83 13.56 15.73
N LEU A 14 -2.06 14.56 15.33
CA LEU A 14 -2.53 15.95 15.37
C LEU A 14 -3.67 16.15 14.38
N ARG A 15 -4.68 16.93 14.76
CA ARG A 15 -5.75 17.43 13.87
C ARG A 15 -5.18 18.51 12.94
N SER A 16 -4.32 18.11 12.06
CA SER A 16 -3.61 19.00 11.14
C SER A 16 -3.34 18.30 9.81
N CYS A 17 -2.95 19.07 8.81
CA CYS A 17 -2.52 18.52 7.53
C CYS A 17 -1.35 17.54 7.67
N VAL A 18 -0.42 17.81 8.59
CA VAL A 18 0.70 16.91 8.89
C VAL A 18 0.21 15.60 9.50
N GLY A 19 -0.74 15.65 10.42
CA GLY A 19 -1.36 14.46 11.00
C GLY A 19 -2.10 13.63 9.94
N LEU A 20 -2.83 14.27 9.03
CA LEU A 20 -3.47 13.59 7.90
C LEU A 20 -2.46 12.88 7.00
N VAL A 21 -1.39 13.55 6.61
CA VAL A 21 -0.31 12.97 5.80
C VAL A 21 0.33 11.78 6.51
N SER A 22 0.58 11.88 7.81
CA SER A 22 1.09 10.77 8.62
C SER A 22 0.12 9.58 8.62
N GLY A 23 -1.17 9.83 8.86
CA GLY A 23 -2.19 8.78 8.87
C GLY A 23 -2.32 8.08 7.52
N LEU A 24 -2.37 8.82 6.42
CA LEU A 24 -2.40 8.24 5.08
C LEU A 24 -1.14 7.44 4.75
N SER A 25 0.02 7.88 5.23
CA SER A 25 1.27 7.15 5.08
C SER A 25 1.25 5.82 5.86
N GLU A 26 0.71 5.81 7.09
CA GLU A 26 0.53 4.57 7.87
C GLU A 26 -0.43 3.60 7.18
N VAL A 27 -1.53 4.09 6.63
CA VAL A 27 -2.49 3.26 5.89
C VAL A 27 -1.81 2.61 4.69
N GLN A 28 -1.07 3.36 3.89
CA GLN A 28 -0.34 2.80 2.74
C GLN A 28 0.74 1.81 3.16
N MET A 29 1.44 2.08 4.25
CA MET A 29 2.44 1.17 4.81
C MET A 29 1.81 -0.15 5.22
N SER A 30 0.72 -0.11 6.00
CA SER A 30 0.01 -1.31 6.45
C SER A 30 -0.55 -2.10 5.26
N ALA A 31 -1.11 -1.42 4.27
CA ALA A 31 -1.61 -2.05 3.06
C ALA A 31 -0.48 -2.74 2.26
N LYS A 32 0.69 -2.09 2.13
CA LYS A 32 1.86 -2.68 1.48
C LYS A 32 2.34 -3.95 2.20
N LEU A 33 2.41 -3.92 3.52
CA LEU A 33 2.79 -5.10 4.32
C LEU A 33 1.81 -6.26 4.14
N LEU A 34 0.50 -5.98 4.18
CA LEU A 34 -0.52 -7.00 3.91
C LEU A 34 -0.36 -7.60 2.51
N LEU A 35 -0.09 -6.77 1.50
CA LEU A 35 0.19 -7.26 0.15
C LEU A 35 1.40 -8.18 0.12
N GLN A 36 2.50 -7.82 0.76
CA GLN A 36 3.71 -8.64 0.81
C GLN A 36 3.46 -9.98 1.52
N VAL A 37 2.77 -9.95 2.67
CA VAL A 37 2.44 -11.15 3.44
C VAL A 37 1.56 -12.11 2.64
N PHE A 38 0.50 -11.59 1.98
CA PHE A 38 -0.48 -12.44 1.31
C PHE A 38 -0.17 -12.77 -0.16
N SER A 39 0.89 -12.21 -0.73
CA SER A 39 1.30 -12.50 -2.11
C SER A 39 2.73 -13.03 -2.25
N GLY A 40 3.55 -12.91 -1.20
CA GLY A 40 4.97 -13.21 -1.26
C GLY A 40 5.79 -12.24 -2.11
N MET A 41 5.25 -11.06 -2.43
CA MET A 41 5.94 -10.04 -3.21
C MET A 41 7.13 -9.46 -2.47
N ARG A 42 8.18 -9.13 -3.21
CA ARG A 42 9.30 -8.34 -2.70
C ARG A 42 8.92 -6.89 -2.55
N ASP A 43 9.71 -6.15 -1.76
CA ASP A 43 9.48 -4.72 -1.53
C ASP A 43 9.39 -3.92 -2.83
N ASP A 44 10.36 -4.08 -3.74
CA ASP A 44 10.39 -3.38 -5.02
C ASP A 44 9.23 -3.77 -5.95
N GLU A 45 8.76 -5.01 -5.89
CA GLU A 45 7.60 -5.49 -6.65
C GLU A 45 6.32 -4.84 -6.11
N ALA A 46 6.13 -4.86 -4.79
CA ALA A 46 4.96 -4.25 -4.15
C ALA A 46 4.86 -2.75 -4.41
N ILE A 47 5.95 -1.99 -4.24
CA ILE A 47 5.95 -0.54 -4.48
C ILE A 47 5.79 -0.16 -5.96
N SER A 48 6.10 -1.07 -6.87
CA SER A 48 5.96 -0.85 -8.32
C SER A 48 4.59 -1.25 -8.87
N LEU A 49 3.64 -1.66 -8.02
CA LEU A 49 2.30 -1.99 -8.45
C LEU A 49 1.60 -0.77 -9.08
N PRO A 50 0.95 -0.94 -10.23
CA PRO A 50 0.09 0.08 -10.79
C PRO A 50 -1.24 0.18 -10.04
N HIS A 51 -1.91 1.31 -10.19
CA HIS A 51 -3.23 1.55 -9.60
C HIS A 51 -4.25 0.47 -9.99
N ASP A 52 -4.23 0.02 -11.23
CA ASP A 52 -5.13 -0.98 -11.82
C ASP A 52 -4.60 -2.44 -11.70
N CYS A 53 -3.74 -2.72 -10.72
CA CYS A 53 -3.07 -4.01 -10.57
C CYS A 53 -3.98 -5.18 -10.21
N LEU A 54 -5.16 -4.95 -9.64
CA LEU A 54 -6.03 -5.99 -9.10
C LEU A 54 -7.03 -6.49 -10.14
N ARG A 55 -7.06 -7.81 -10.33
CA ARG A 55 -8.03 -8.51 -11.15
C ARG A 55 -8.71 -9.62 -10.34
N GLU A 56 -10.01 -9.76 -10.50
CA GLU A 56 -10.81 -10.84 -9.92
C GLU A 56 -11.13 -11.87 -11.01
N VAL A 57 -10.88 -13.13 -10.70
CA VAL A 57 -11.13 -14.25 -11.63
C VAL A 57 -11.91 -15.33 -10.91
N THR A 58 -13.02 -15.76 -11.48
CA THR A 58 -13.75 -16.92 -10.99
C THR A 58 -13.33 -18.14 -11.78
N ASN A 59 -12.81 -19.14 -11.08
CA ASN A 59 -12.47 -20.43 -11.66
C ASN A 59 -13.08 -21.55 -10.78
N ASP A 60 -13.77 -22.51 -11.40
CA ASP A 60 -14.46 -23.62 -10.71
C ASP A 60 -15.36 -23.15 -9.54
N GLY A 61 -16.08 -22.04 -9.73
CA GLY A 61 -16.95 -21.43 -8.72
C GLY A 61 -16.23 -20.76 -7.56
N ARG A 62 -14.90 -20.69 -7.60
CA ARG A 62 -14.07 -20.00 -6.59
C ARG A 62 -13.52 -18.67 -7.12
N LEU A 63 -13.62 -17.65 -6.28
CA LEU A 63 -13.09 -16.32 -6.59
C LEU A 63 -11.61 -16.26 -6.21
N HIS A 64 -10.78 -15.90 -7.18
CA HIS A 64 -9.34 -15.66 -7.03
C HIS A 64 -9.01 -14.19 -7.26
N PHE A 65 -8.07 -13.68 -6.50
CA PHE A 65 -7.55 -12.32 -6.62
C PHE A 65 -6.14 -12.38 -7.19
N ILE A 66 -5.92 -11.71 -8.31
CA ILE A 66 -4.66 -11.69 -9.03
C ILE A 66 -4.12 -10.26 -9.07
N LEU A 67 -2.86 -10.11 -8.72
CA LEU A 67 -2.12 -8.86 -8.81
C LEU A 67 -1.22 -8.90 -10.04
N THR A 68 -1.33 -7.92 -10.92
CA THR A 68 -0.47 -7.76 -12.08
C THR A 68 0.55 -6.66 -11.83
N GLY A 69 1.82 -6.96 -11.99
CA GLY A 69 2.91 -6.03 -11.73
C GLY A 69 4.19 -6.38 -12.49
N ARG A 70 5.32 -5.94 -11.98
CA ARG A 70 6.64 -6.11 -12.61
C ARG A 70 7.63 -6.76 -11.65
N THR A 71 8.49 -7.60 -12.21
CA THR A 71 9.67 -8.14 -11.50
C THR A 71 10.93 -7.99 -12.35
N THR A 72 12.07 -7.85 -11.67
CA THR A 72 13.40 -7.93 -12.30
C THR A 72 14.13 -9.20 -11.91
N LYS A 73 13.49 -10.03 -11.04
CA LYS A 73 14.10 -11.25 -10.53
C LYS A 73 14.32 -12.27 -11.64
N LEU A 74 15.47 -12.92 -11.63
CA LEU A 74 15.87 -14.01 -12.55
C LEU A 74 15.93 -13.61 -14.03
N HIS A 75 15.89 -12.32 -14.36
CA HIS A 75 15.89 -11.85 -15.74
C HIS A 75 17.09 -10.95 -16.08
N GLY A 76 18.21 -11.05 -15.33
CA GLY A 76 19.40 -10.24 -15.60
C GLY A 76 19.14 -8.73 -15.54
N GLY A 77 18.27 -8.29 -14.64
CA GLY A 77 17.85 -6.88 -14.51
C GLY A 77 16.79 -6.43 -15.52
N ARG A 78 16.36 -7.29 -16.45
CA ARG A 78 15.27 -6.95 -17.38
C ARG A 78 13.92 -6.98 -16.69
N VAL A 79 13.12 -5.96 -16.92
CA VAL A 79 11.76 -5.87 -16.39
C VAL A 79 10.86 -6.87 -17.12
N LYS A 80 10.14 -7.70 -16.36
CA LYS A 80 9.13 -8.62 -16.87
C LYS A 80 7.81 -8.39 -16.15
N GLN A 81 6.71 -8.35 -16.90
CA GLN A 81 5.37 -8.41 -16.32
C GLN A 81 5.14 -9.77 -15.70
N THR A 82 4.55 -9.80 -14.51
CA THR A 82 4.26 -11.03 -13.79
C THR A 82 2.98 -10.87 -12.98
N GLU A 83 2.45 -11.98 -12.51
CA GLU A 83 1.22 -12.06 -11.73
C GLU A 83 1.47 -12.77 -10.41
N TRP A 84 0.79 -12.34 -9.38
CA TRP A 84 0.76 -12.97 -8.06
C TRP A 84 -0.68 -13.23 -7.65
N ILE A 85 -0.91 -14.36 -7.01
CA ILE A 85 -2.18 -14.64 -6.34
C ILE A 85 -2.11 -13.97 -4.97
N THR A 86 -3.24 -13.42 -4.53
CA THR A 86 -3.36 -12.87 -3.18
C THR A 86 -4.68 -13.31 -2.53
N SER A 87 -4.79 -13.06 -1.22
CA SER A 87 -6.01 -13.34 -0.46
C SER A 87 -7.07 -12.23 -0.63
N ARG A 88 -8.26 -12.45 -0.07
CA ARG A 88 -9.29 -11.41 0.05
C ARG A 88 -8.76 -10.17 0.81
N ASP A 89 -7.94 -10.39 1.84
CA ASP A 89 -7.36 -9.28 2.62
C ASP A 89 -6.30 -8.52 1.84
N GLY A 90 -5.48 -9.21 1.03
CA GLY A 90 -4.59 -8.56 0.09
C GLY A 90 -5.35 -7.73 -0.96
N ALA A 91 -6.44 -8.26 -1.52
CA ALA A 91 -7.30 -7.50 -2.42
C ALA A 91 -7.94 -6.28 -1.73
N ARG A 92 -8.33 -6.41 -0.46
CA ARG A 92 -8.85 -5.29 0.36
C ARG A 92 -7.76 -4.22 0.57
N ALA A 93 -6.53 -4.63 0.82
CA ALA A 93 -5.40 -3.72 0.96
C ALA A 93 -5.16 -2.92 -0.33
N VAL A 94 -5.25 -3.55 -1.52
CA VAL A 94 -5.21 -2.83 -2.81
C VAL A 94 -6.31 -1.79 -2.90
N ARG A 95 -7.56 -2.16 -2.63
CA ARG A 95 -8.70 -1.23 -2.73
C ARG A 95 -8.59 -0.05 -1.77
N ILE A 96 -8.04 -0.26 -0.56
CA ILE A 96 -7.75 0.82 0.38
C ILE A 96 -6.68 1.75 -0.20
N SER A 97 -5.60 1.20 -0.74
CA SER A 97 -4.53 1.98 -1.37
C SER A 97 -5.02 2.75 -2.59
N GLN A 98 -5.90 2.15 -3.42
CA GLN A 98 -6.55 2.83 -4.53
C GLN A 98 -7.35 4.05 -4.07
N ARG A 99 -8.13 3.95 -2.98
CA ARG A 99 -8.88 5.10 -2.44
C ARG A 99 -7.96 6.24 -1.99
N VAL A 100 -6.82 5.92 -1.38
CA VAL A 100 -5.82 6.93 -1.01
C VAL A 100 -5.22 7.56 -2.27
N ALA A 101 -4.87 6.72 -3.25
CA ALA A 101 -4.32 7.17 -4.53
C ALA A 101 -5.32 8.06 -5.29
N ASP A 102 -6.60 7.65 -5.37
CA ASP A 102 -7.67 8.40 -6.04
C ASP A 102 -7.85 9.79 -5.44
N ALA A 103 -7.81 9.89 -4.11
CA ALA A 103 -7.88 11.18 -3.43
C ALA A 103 -6.71 12.10 -3.84
N ILE A 104 -5.50 11.56 -3.95
CA ILE A 104 -4.31 12.32 -4.37
C ILE A 104 -4.39 12.66 -5.86
N TYR A 105 -4.75 11.68 -6.73
CA TYR A 105 -4.91 11.92 -8.16
C TYR A 105 -5.97 12.97 -8.46
N GLY A 106 -7.13 12.91 -7.76
CA GLY A 106 -8.20 13.89 -7.92
C GLY A 106 -7.73 15.32 -7.64
N VAL A 107 -6.91 15.50 -6.61
CA VAL A 107 -6.38 16.83 -6.25
C VAL A 107 -5.42 17.39 -7.28
N ILE A 108 -4.58 16.54 -7.90
CA ILE A 108 -3.65 16.98 -8.94
C ILE A 108 -4.27 17.01 -10.35
N GLY A 109 -5.58 16.73 -10.46
CA GLY A 109 -6.31 16.75 -11.72
C GLY A 109 -5.96 15.58 -12.65
N ALA A 110 -5.48 14.45 -12.10
CA ALA A 110 -5.20 13.24 -12.85
C ALA A 110 -6.30 12.20 -12.63
N THR A 111 -6.57 11.39 -13.63
CA THR A 111 -7.49 10.25 -13.52
C THR A 111 -6.73 8.98 -13.83
N PRO A 112 -6.57 8.08 -12.85
CA PRO A 112 -5.97 6.78 -13.10
C PRO A 112 -6.78 6.02 -14.17
N GLY A 113 -6.07 5.37 -15.05
CA GLY A 113 -6.64 4.53 -16.10
C GLY A 113 -5.76 3.31 -16.32
N PRO A 114 -6.04 2.50 -17.33
CA PRO A 114 -5.21 1.34 -17.63
C PRO A 114 -3.75 1.72 -17.75
N SER A 115 -2.91 1.03 -17.01
CA SER A 115 -1.47 1.28 -16.99
C SER A 115 -0.80 0.61 -18.17
N ASP A 116 -0.14 1.41 -18.99
CA ASP A 116 0.86 0.95 -19.94
C ASP A 116 2.25 1.32 -19.41
N TRP A 117 3.04 0.34 -19.09
CA TRP A 117 4.38 0.50 -18.53
C TRP A 117 5.34 1.33 -19.39
N ARG A 118 5.05 1.48 -20.66
CA ARG A 118 5.90 2.20 -21.61
C ARG A 118 5.51 3.65 -21.77
N THR A 119 4.22 3.95 -21.66
CA THR A 119 3.69 5.26 -22.00
C THR A 119 2.98 5.94 -20.84
N ARG A 120 2.28 5.19 -20.00
CA ARG A 120 1.44 5.75 -18.95
C ARG A 120 1.39 4.84 -17.73
N TYR A 121 1.95 5.30 -16.63
CA TYR A 121 2.01 4.57 -15.38
C TYR A 121 1.40 5.39 -14.24
N PHE A 122 0.41 4.81 -13.58
CA PHE A 122 -0.18 5.35 -12.37
C PHE A 122 0.20 4.45 -11.20
N PRO A 123 1.11 4.86 -10.29
CA PRO A 123 1.47 4.06 -9.13
C PRO A 123 0.27 3.87 -8.17
N LEU A 124 0.20 2.68 -7.56
CA LEU A 124 -0.76 2.39 -6.49
C LEU A 124 -0.41 3.15 -5.21
N PHE A 125 0.87 3.20 -4.87
CA PHE A 125 1.37 3.90 -3.69
C PHE A 125 1.92 5.26 -4.09
N ILE A 126 1.34 6.33 -3.53
CA ILE A 126 1.68 7.71 -3.85
C ILE A 126 1.93 8.47 -2.55
N SER A 127 2.92 9.37 -2.56
CA SER A 127 3.19 10.21 -1.40
C SER A 127 2.00 11.13 -1.08
N PRO A 128 1.47 11.11 0.15
CA PRO A 128 0.45 12.06 0.57
C PRO A 128 0.90 13.53 0.54
N THR A 129 2.20 13.80 0.37
CA THR A 129 2.74 15.16 0.23
C THR A 129 2.31 15.85 -1.07
N TYR A 130 1.74 15.11 -2.04
CA TYR A 130 1.09 15.71 -3.21
C TYR A 130 -0.24 16.41 -2.89
N LEU A 131 -0.80 16.18 -1.71
CA LEU A 131 -1.98 16.93 -1.27
C LEU A 131 -1.60 18.41 -1.05
N PRO A 132 -2.39 19.38 -1.55
CA PRO A 132 -2.06 20.81 -1.48
C PRO A 132 -1.99 21.34 -0.05
N LEU A 133 -2.56 20.62 0.89
CA LEU A 133 -2.53 20.93 2.32
C LEU A 133 -1.11 20.98 2.91
N THR A 134 -0.13 20.44 2.21
CA THR A 134 1.28 20.41 2.64
C THR A 134 2.10 21.60 2.11
N GLY A 135 1.47 22.53 1.39
CA GLY A 135 2.16 23.63 0.70
C GLY A 135 2.90 23.19 -0.57
N ASN A 136 2.84 21.93 -0.94
CA ASN A 136 3.43 21.44 -2.18
C ASN A 136 2.50 21.80 -3.35
N THR A 137 2.93 22.75 -4.18
CA THR A 137 2.18 23.21 -5.36
C THR A 137 2.62 22.52 -6.65
N THR A 138 3.52 21.55 -6.58
CA THR A 138 4.11 20.90 -7.75
C THR A 138 3.08 19.98 -8.38
N LYS A 139 2.57 20.34 -9.54
CA LYS A 139 1.65 19.55 -10.37
C LYS A 139 2.40 18.54 -11.26
N THR A 140 3.49 17.97 -10.79
CA THR A 140 4.22 16.94 -11.52
C THR A 140 3.48 15.61 -11.42
N GLN A 141 3.59 14.79 -12.45
CA GLN A 141 3.02 13.44 -12.42
C GLN A 141 3.59 12.66 -11.22
N PRO A 142 2.74 12.07 -10.37
CA PRO A 142 3.21 11.30 -9.23
C PRO A 142 4.08 10.13 -9.69
N HIS A 143 5.18 9.95 -9.02
CA HIS A 143 6.01 8.75 -9.14
C HIS A 143 5.82 7.87 -7.90
N GLY A 144 6.16 6.60 -8.02
CA GLY A 144 5.96 5.62 -6.97
C GLY A 144 6.55 6.06 -5.63
N TYR A 145 5.83 5.83 -4.58
CA TYR A 145 6.18 6.13 -3.20
C TYR A 145 6.58 4.87 -2.47
N ARG A 146 7.65 4.95 -1.69
CA ARG A 146 8.12 3.84 -0.86
C ARG A 146 7.72 4.04 0.60
N PRO A 147 6.57 3.52 1.05
CA PRO A 147 6.14 3.64 2.46
C PRO A 147 7.12 3.01 3.45
N SER A 148 7.99 2.10 2.99
CA SER A 148 8.94 1.35 3.82
C SER A 148 9.92 2.22 4.63
N ARG A 149 10.24 3.43 4.19
CA ARG A 149 11.08 4.36 4.96
C ARG A 149 10.47 4.72 6.32
N LEU A 150 9.14 4.75 6.39
CA LEU A 150 8.42 5.03 7.64
C LEU A 150 8.44 3.82 8.60
N ILE A 151 8.54 2.59 8.06
CA ILE A 151 8.61 1.38 8.88
C ILE A 151 9.88 1.39 9.72
N PHE A 152 11.04 1.62 9.11
CA PHE A 152 12.31 1.60 9.84
C PHE A 152 12.40 2.68 10.92
N ALA A 153 11.87 3.87 10.64
CA ALA A 153 11.84 4.96 11.61
C ALA A 153 10.85 4.70 12.77
N LYS A 154 9.75 3.97 12.51
CA LYS A 154 8.69 3.69 13.48
C LYS A 154 8.69 2.25 13.99
N PHE A 155 9.67 1.43 13.63
CA PHE A 155 9.73 0.03 14.02
C PHE A 155 9.64 -0.19 15.55
N PRO A 156 10.32 0.60 16.41
CA PRO A 156 10.18 0.46 17.86
C PRO A 156 8.75 0.72 18.35
N GLU A 157 8.08 1.76 17.79
CA GLU A 157 6.70 2.09 18.15
C GLU A 157 5.72 1.01 17.68
N LEU A 158 5.93 0.50 16.47
CA LEU A 158 5.12 -0.57 15.90
C LEU A 158 5.28 -1.86 16.73
N ARG A 159 6.51 -2.22 17.06
CA ARG A 159 6.82 -3.35 17.92
C ARG A 159 6.14 -3.25 19.28
N ALA A 160 6.28 -2.13 19.98
CA ALA A 160 5.64 -1.89 21.26
C ALA A 160 4.11 -2.00 21.23
N ARG A 161 3.49 -1.74 20.06
CA ARG A 161 2.04 -1.87 19.87
C ARG A 161 1.61 -3.30 19.52
N LEU A 162 2.46 -4.08 18.86
CA LEU A 162 2.17 -5.44 18.43
C LEU A 162 2.53 -6.47 19.51
N GLU A 163 3.60 -6.22 20.26
CA GLU A 163 4.11 -7.12 21.27
C GLU A 163 3.06 -7.55 22.32
N PRO A 164 2.17 -6.67 22.83
CA PRO A 164 1.09 -7.06 23.73
C PRO A 164 0.00 -7.92 23.08
N LEU A 165 -0.04 -7.99 21.75
CA LEU A 165 -1.02 -8.78 20.99
C LEU A 165 -0.52 -10.19 20.70
N ILE A 166 0.76 -10.45 20.91
CA ILE A 166 1.40 -11.77 20.73
C ILE A 166 1.33 -12.50 22.06
N GLY A 167 0.46 -13.50 22.14
CA GLY A 167 0.34 -14.34 23.33
C GLY A 167 1.40 -15.45 23.38
N GLU A 168 1.58 -16.05 24.56
CA GLU A 168 2.49 -17.21 24.73
C GLU A 168 2.13 -18.37 23.77
N LYS A 169 0.85 -18.54 23.47
CA LYS A 169 0.38 -19.56 22.53
C LYS A 169 0.90 -19.32 21.12
N ASP A 170 0.93 -18.07 20.66
CA ASP A 170 1.44 -17.71 19.33
C ASP A 170 2.96 -17.97 19.23
N ILE A 171 3.67 -17.73 20.34
CA ILE A 171 5.12 -18.02 20.42
C ILE A 171 5.36 -19.53 20.37
N GLN A 172 4.59 -20.32 21.12
CA GLN A 172 4.70 -21.78 21.11
C GLN A 172 4.38 -22.39 19.74
N GLU A 173 3.42 -21.86 19.00
CA GLU A 173 3.12 -22.28 17.64
C GLU A 173 4.29 -21.98 16.68
N LEU A 174 4.96 -20.85 16.83
CA LEU A 174 6.14 -20.48 16.02
C LEU A 174 7.38 -21.33 16.34
N GLU A 175 7.55 -21.80 17.56
CA GLU A 175 8.66 -22.66 17.96
C GLU A 175 8.51 -24.12 17.49
N GLN A 176 7.31 -24.51 17.04
CA GLN A 176 7.02 -25.87 16.53
C GLN A 176 7.20 -26.00 15.01
N ILE A 177 7.52 -24.91 14.30
CA ILE A 177 7.79 -24.86 12.85
C ILE A 177 9.30 -24.94 12.59
#